data_e9b1645a42a06799948de0d0e0df1b9d
#
_entry.id   e9b1645a42a06799948de0d0e0df1b9d
#
_cell.length_a   1.000
_cell.length_b   1.000
_cell.length_c   1.000
_cell.angle_alpha   90.00
_cell.angle_beta   90.00
_cell.angle_gamma   90.00
#
_symmetry.space_group_name_H-M   'P 1'
#
loop_
_entity.id
_entity.type
_entity.pdbx_description
1 polymer ?
#
loop_
_entity_poly.entity_id
_entity_poly.type
_entity_poly.pdbx_seq_one_letter_code
_entity_poly.pdbx_strand_id
1 'polypeptide(L)'
;MAEGLGRTVLHRHRYARVWGLGDRSSPAIHTPALISTEDDEEACRQMSAFHCQQTRTIPARITITTHHHLIPPEFKGPGPTMDASIGHVLPPSLEEANAGESADSGVLLPISWQRLHHDPSLLDETLNPSIVVLVDAIQLAAQSGKLVKAIQTIKHRFPGALLWTPGLGGPDNVAVLAWFGVDLFDTSRTRFAVSSEHILTAFGPRIPLSGETCNMDEALHHYQQAIRSVQSAIENGHLRRLAQQQSLNSPRLVEHMRHFDALSSAQEDLLRAHPSGIETIEFMAQESHLDSEVHSWVDFIQNRYIAPNGLDNTLVLLPCSERKPYRLSKSHRKFINALGTNGCHEVMVTSPLGLVPRDLEDVWPAGFYDIPVTGDWTGDELHRVRSMVESLIERHDYRCIINHSGIDLNIDTIEVIDTRQGESSGSRNALQRLTDAVGHAKQTHELRRRKGEVVNMDRFRSISRYLYNNDAWLENCRIRGKPPRWKIEKEGEQIALWFYDRAGFSFSKNAISPLYEHKILPVVHLKPDIKWKGDLHLGIIEAY
;
A
#
# COMPACT_ATOMS: atom_id res chain seq x y z
N MET A 1 30.69 -18.77 -5.33
CA MET A 1 29.56 -17.83 -5.28
C MET A 1 29.67 -17.09 -3.97
N ALA A 2 29.79 -15.77 -3.99
CA ALA A 2 29.74 -15.00 -2.75
C ALA A 2 28.37 -15.27 -2.10
N GLU A 3 28.36 -15.66 -0.82
CA GLU A 3 27.12 -15.79 -0.07
C GLU A 3 26.43 -14.45 -0.04
N GLY A 4 25.22 -14.37 -0.59
CA GLY A 4 24.41 -13.15 -0.54
C GLY A 4 24.09 -12.76 0.89
N LEU A 5 23.83 -11.49 1.14
CA LEU A 5 23.38 -11.00 2.44
C LEU A 5 22.07 -11.70 2.84
N GLY A 6 22.11 -12.45 3.96
CA GLY A 6 20.91 -13.06 4.55
C GLY A 6 19.89 -11.98 4.91
N ARG A 7 18.68 -12.07 4.35
CA ARG A 7 17.63 -11.09 4.61
C ARG A 7 16.26 -11.74 4.65
N THR A 8 15.43 -11.30 5.58
CA THR A 8 14.05 -11.77 5.77
C THR A 8 13.13 -10.57 5.98
N VAL A 9 11.98 -10.54 5.32
CA VAL A 9 10.97 -9.51 5.59
C VAL A 9 10.28 -9.85 6.91
N LEU A 10 10.37 -8.96 7.88
CA LEU A 10 9.72 -9.08 9.19
C LEU A 10 8.34 -8.42 9.17
N HIS A 11 8.28 -7.19 8.65
CA HIS A 11 7.05 -6.42 8.51
C HIS A 11 7.02 -5.74 7.15
N ARG A 12 5.82 -5.50 6.64
CA ARG A 12 5.61 -4.85 5.36
C ARG A 12 4.41 -3.91 5.42
N HIS A 13 4.59 -2.72 4.89
CA HIS A 13 3.51 -1.79 4.60
C HIS A 13 3.66 -1.31 3.16
N ARG A 14 2.95 -1.96 2.23
CA ARG A 14 3.05 -1.79 0.76
C ARG A 14 4.48 -1.99 0.25
N TYR A 15 5.15 -0.94 -0.26
CA TYR A 15 6.54 -1.03 -0.72
C TYR A 15 7.55 -1.00 0.43
N ALA A 16 7.21 -0.34 1.53
CA ALA A 16 8.07 -0.25 2.69
C ALA A 16 8.16 -1.57 3.44
N ARG A 17 9.33 -1.89 3.93
CA ARG A 17 9.60 -3.14 4.64
C ARG A 17 10.53 -2.93 5.81
N VAL A 18 10.30 -3.67 6.87
CA VAL A 18 11.31 -3.93 7.88
C VAL A 18 11.97 -5.25 7.51
N TRP A 19 13.21 -5.19 7.07
CA TRP A 19 14.01 -6.38 6.84
C TRP A 19 14.81 -6.71 8.08
N GLY A 20 14.86 -8.00 8.45
CA GLY A 20 15.86 -8.55 9.34
C GLY A 20 17.05 -9.03 8.52
N LEU A 21 18.25 -8.52 8.83
CA LEU A 21 19.48 -8.86 8.14
C LEU A 21 20.35 -9.76 9.02
N GLY A 22 21.01 -10.76 8.41
CA GLY A 22 21.81 -11.76 9.09
C GLY A 22 21.06 -13.07 9.29
N ASP A 23 21.19 -13.67 10.47
CA ASP A 23 20.49 -14.92 10.80
C ASP A 23 18.99 -14.71 10.85
N ARG A 24 18.25 -15.59 10.19
CA ARG A 24 16.78 -15.51 10.10
C ARG A 24 16.08 -15.62 11.46
N SER A 25 16.66 -16.41 12.36
CA SER A 25 16.08 -16.66 13.69
C SER A 25 16.39 -15.54 14.69
N SER A 26 17.46 -14.79 14.44
CA SER A 26 17.92 -13.68 15.28
C SER A 26 18.60 -12.62 14.41
N PRO A 27 17.85 -11.79 13.68
CA PRO A 27 18.41 -10.76 12.84
C PRO A 27 19.25 -9.76 13.65
N ALA A 28 20.46 -9.48 13.19
CA ALA A 28 21.35 -8.51 13.85
C ALA A 28 20.93 -7.05 13.56
N ILE A 29 20.31 -6.81 12.41
CA ILE A 29 20.01 -5.48 11.90
C ILE A 29 18.58 -5.45 11.38
N HIS A 30 17.88 -4.36 11.67
CA HIS A 30 16.54 -4.05 11.12
C HIS A 30 16.61 -2.81 10.23
N THR A 31 16.02 -2.90 9.03
CA THR A 31 15.84 -1.73 8.17
C THR A 31 14.49 -1.04 8.46
N PRO A 32 14.27 0.23 8.05
CA PRO A 32 15.25 1.17 7.50
C PRO A 32 16.44 1.40 8.43
N ALA A 33 17.66 1.55 7.84
CA ALA A 33 18.88 1.61 8.63
C ALA A 33 19.88 2.62 8.05
N LEU A 34 20.77 3.12 8.92
CA LEU A 34 21.84 4.02 8.52
C LEU A 34 23.06 3.26 7.97
N ILE A 35 23.72 3.90 7.03
CA ILE A 35 25.06 3.56 6.54
C ILE A 35 26.00 4.68 6.99
N SER A 36 27.09 4.35 7.68
CA SER A 36 28.19 5.27 7.95
C SER A 36 29.25 5.21 6.85
N THR A 37 29.96 6.30 6.65
CA THR A 37 31.08 6.42 5.71
C THR A 37 32.39 6.70 6.45
N GLU A 38 33.53 6.73 5.74
CA GLU A 38 34.83 7.06 6.33
C GLU A 38 34.89 8.44 6.97
N ASP A 39 34.09 9.36 6.44
CA ASP A 39 34.00 10.74 6.95
C ASP A 39 33.16 10.85 8.24
N ASP A 40 32.52 9.78 8.65
CA ASP A 40 31.70 9.78 9.86
C ASP A 40 32.54 9.48 11.11
N GLU A 41 32.20 10.15 12.21
CA GLU A 41 32.80 9.92 13.51
C GLU A 41 32.49 8.52 14.05
N GLU A 42 33.29 8.04 15.00
CA GLU A 42 33.14 6.71 15.62
C GLU A 42 31.74 6.51 16.22
N ALA A 43 31.15 7.53 16.83
CA ALA A 43 29.79 7.48 17.38
C ALA A 43 28.76 7.17 16.26
N CYS A 44 28.91 7.76 15.08
CA CYS A 44 28.06 7.47 13.93
C CYS A 44 28.22 6.04 13.44
N ARG A 45 29.46 5.53 13.40
CA ARG A 45 29.74 4.15 12.98
C ARG A 45 29.10 3.13 13.89
N GLN A 46 29.12 3.36 15.21
CA GLN A 46 28.49 2.49 16.20
C GLN A 46 26.96 2.46 16.08
N MET A 47 26.36 3.51 15.54
CA MET A 47 24.91 3.62 15.36
C MET A 47 24.43 3.11 13.99
N SER A 48 25.35 2.83 13.07
CA SER A 48 25.03 2.46 11.69
C SER A 48 24.99 0.95 11.52
N ALA A 49 24.06 0.49 10.68
CA ALA A 49 23.93 -0.92 10.33
C ALA A 49 25.07 -1.41 9.44
N PHE A 50 25.60 -0.52 8.61
CA PHE A 50 26.70 -0.78 7.70
C PHE A 50 27.72 0.35 7.77
N HIS A 51 28.98 0.00 7.57
CA HIS A 51 30.04 0.95 7.35
C HIS A 51 30.50 0.85 5.89
N CYS A 52 30.48 1.99 5.17
CA CYS A 52 30.96 2.09 3.80
C CYS A 52 32.40 2.62 3.82
N GLN A 53 33.35 1.76 3.54
CA GLN A 53 34.77 2.10 3.49
C GLN A 53 35.20 2.31 2.04
N GLN A 54 35.88 3.41 1.77
CA GLN A 54 36.46 3.68 0.47
C GLN A 54 37.71 2.82 0.27
N THR A 55 37.70 1.96 -0.75
CA THR A 55 38.84 1.07 -1.04
C THR A 55 39.72 1.57 -2.15
N ARG A 56 39.21 2.42 -3.03
CA ARG A 56 39.93 2.97 -4.17
C ARG A 56 39.32 4.31 -4.61
N THR A 57 40.17 5.31 -4.76
CA THR A 57 39.84 6.57 -5.42
C THR A 57 40.56 6.62 -6.76
N ILE A 58 39.88 6.90 -7.84
CA ILE A 58 40.45 7.11 -9.16
C ILE A 58 40.69 8.62 -9.32
N PRO A 59 41.95 9.09 -9.27
CA PRO A 59 42.22 10.50 -9.48
C PRO A 59 41.98 10.85 -10.96
N ALA A 60 41.04 11.76 -11.19
CA ALA A 60 40.78 12.32 -12.51
C ALA A 60 40.54 13.82 -12.36
N ARG A 61 40.58 14.59 -13.47
CA ARG A 61 40.09 15.98 -13.46
C ARG A 61 38.64 16.07 -12.98
N ILE A 62 37.93 14.99 -13.20
CA ILE A 62 36.59 14.73 -12.69
C ILE A 62 36.69 13.38 -12.00
N THR A 63 36.45 13.32 -10.70
CA THR A 63 36.38 12.04 -9.98
C THR A 63 35.07 11.39 -10.32
N ILE A 64 35.12 10.27 -11.02
CA ILE A 64 33.94 9.65 -11.62
C ILE A 64 33.39 8.56 -10.71
N THR A 65 34.25 7.77 -10.12
CA THR A 65 33.87 6.63 -9.28
C THR A 65 34.74 6.47 -8.06
N THR A 66 34.14 6.08 -6.98
CA THR A 66 34.82 5.65 -5.76
C THR A 66 34.38 4.22 -5.49
N HIS A 67 35.32 3.32 -5.25
CA HIS A 67 35.03 1.97 -4.81
C HIS A 67 34.86 1.94 -3.29
N HIS A 68 33.77 1.36 -2.82
CA HIS A 68 33.44 1.26 -1.41
C HIS A 68 33.18 -0.20 -1.02
N HIS A 69 33.65 -0.59 0.16
CA HIS A 69 33.22 -1.81 0.82
C HIS A 69 32.14 -1.49 1.84
N LEU A 70 31.02 -2.19 1.77
CA LEU A 70 29.98 -2.14 2.80
C LEU A 70 30.24 -3.25 3.82
N ILE A 71 30.61 -2.88 5.04
CA ILE A 71 30.92 -3.81 6.12
C ILE A 71 29.89 -3.66 7.23
N PRO A 72 29.11 -4.71 7.55
CA PRO A 72 28.22 -4.68 8.71
C PRO A 72 29.00 -4.50 10.01
N PRO A 73 28.72 -3.49 10.84
CA PRO A 73 29.54 -3.16 12.01
C PRO A 73 29.49 -4.21 13.13
N GLU A 74 28.47 -5.06 13.17
CA GLU A 74 28.26 -6.03 14.25
C GLU A 74 28.82 -7.42 13.97
N PHE A 75 29.41 -7.67 12.80
CA PHE A 75 30.03 -8.95 12.48
C PHE A 75 31.42 -9.09 13.15
N LYS A 76 31.49 -9.90 14.20
CA LYS A 76 32.77 -10.34 14.77
C LYS A 76 33.38 -11.41 13.86
N GLY A 77 34.22 -11.01 12.94
CA GLY A 77 34.90 -11.90 11.98
C GLY A 77 34.97 -11.29 10.59
N PRO A 78 35.49 -11.99 9.58
CA PRO A 78 35.39 -11.53 8.22
C PRO A 78 33.92 -11.60 7.78
N GLY A 79 33.20 -10.50 8.02
CA GLY A 79 31.82 -10.33 7.53
C GLY A 79 31.81 -10.28 6.00
N PRO A 80 30.63 -10.45 5.37
CA PRO A 80 30.51 -10.31 3.94
C PRO A 80 30.93 -8.89 3.53
N THR A 81 32.03 -8.81 2.78
CA THR A 81 32.48 -7.56 2.19
C THR A 81 31.82 -7.39 0.84
N MET A 82 31.16 -6.26 0.64
CA MET A 82 30.48 -5.94 -0.60
C MET A 82 31.19 -4.79 -1.29
N ASP A 83 31.69 -5.03 -2.50
CA ASP A 83 32.31 -3.99 -3.31
C ASP A 83 31.25 -3.23 -4.10
N ALA A 84 31.21 -1.92 -3.92
CA ALA A 84 30.35 -1.04 -4.67
C ALA A 84 31.16 0.05 -5.35
N SER A 85 30.85 0.29 -6.61
CA SER A 85 31.29 1.48 -7.32
C SER A 85 30.17 2.51 -7.28
N ILE A 86 30.37 3.57 -6.52
CA ILE A 86 29.41 4.68 -6.41
C ILE A 86 29.96 5.84 -7.19
N GLY A 87 29.29 6.20 -8.31
CA GLY A 87 29.64 7.37 -9.10
C GLY A 87 29.29 8.67 -8.37
N HIS A 88 30.17 9.65 -8.44
CA HIS A 88 29.77 11.02 -8.15
C HIS A 88 28.82 11.51 -9.22
N VAL A 89 27.84 12.23 -8.79
CA VAL A 89 26.82 12.74 -9.63
C VAL A 89 27.35 13.90 -10.46
N LEU A 90 27.44 13.69 -11.74
CA LEU A 90 27.83 14.68 -12.73
C LEU A 90 26.59 15.21 -13.48
N PRO A 91 26.68 16.38 -14.12
CA PRO A 91 25.62 16.85 -14.98
C PRO A 91 25.18 15.79 -16.01
N PRO A 92 23.93 15.80 -16.45
CA PRO A 92 23.39 14.78 -17.36
C PRO A 92 24.22 14.49 -18.62
N SER A 93 24.95 15.49 -19.11
CA SER A 93 25.87 15.35 -20.26
C SER A 93 27.10 14.48 -19.98
N LEU A 94 27.34 14.11 -18.73
CA LEU A 94 28.45 13.28 -18.29
C LEU A 94 27.97 12.00 -17.56
N GLU A 95 26.71 11.65 -17.68
CA GLU A 95 26.11 10.46 -17.06
C GLU A 95 26.82 9.16 -17.46
N GLU A 96 27.28 9.05 -18.71
CA GLU A 96 28.04 7.90 -19.19
C GLU A 96 29.36 7.71 -18.41
N ALA A 97 29.98 8.81 -18.02
CA ALA A 97 31.19 8.77 -17.22
C ALA A 97 30.93 8.34 -15.76
N ASN A 98 29.68 8.41 -15.31
CA ASN A 98 29.21 7.97 -13.98
C ASN A 98 28.69 6.55 -13.94
N ALA A 99 28.66 5.86 -15.05
CA ALA A 99 28.08 4.51 -15.12
C ALA A 99 28.82 3.47 -14.24
N GLY A 100 29.88 3.85 -13.57
CA GLY A 100 30.64 3.01 -12.64
C GLY A 100 30.93 1.60 -13.17
N GLU A 101 32.08 1.07 -12.92
CA GLU A 101 32.32 -0.35 -13.13
C GLU A 101 31.41 -1.13 -12.16
N SER A 102 30.57 -2.03 -12.68
CA SER A 102 29.78 -2.91 -11.84
C SER A 102 30.72 -3.78 -11.02
N ALA A 103 30.58 -3.75 -9.71
CA ALA A 103 31.25 -4.72 -8.89
C ALA A 103 30.75 -6.12 -9.25
N ASP A 104 31.63 -7.00 -9.59
CA ASP A 104 31.34 -8.37 -10.05
C ASP A 104 30.78 -9.28 -8.93
N SER A 105 30.54 -8.72 -7.75
CA SER A 105 30.16 -9.50 -6.56
C SER A 105 28.72 -10.01 -6.58
N GLY A 106 27.85 -9.54 -7.49
CA GLY A 106 26.42 -9.92 -7.54
C GLY A 106 25.59 -9.50 -6.32
N VAL A 107 26.22 -8.94 -5.29
CA VAL A 107 25.59 -8.56 -4.03
C VAL A 107 25.11 -7.12 -4.06
N LEU A 108 25.90 -6.24 -4.68
CA LEU A 108 25.61 -4.81 -4.79
C LEU A 108 25.57 -4.38 -6.24
N LEU A 109 24.48 -3.69 -6.62
CA LEU A 109 24.23 -3.28 -8.00
C LEU A 109 24.03 -1.76 -8.06
N PRO A 110 24.99 -0.99 -8.56
CA PRO A 110 24.81 0.43 -8.83
C PRO A 110 23.98 0.63 -10.11
N ILE A 111 22.97 1.46 -10.01
CA ILE A 111 22.05 1.79 -11.11
C ILE A 111 21.92 3.31 -11.19
N SER A 112 22.08 3.88 -12.40
CA SER A 112 21.69 5.24 -12.74
C SER A 112 20.38 5.22 -13.54
N TRP A 113 19.75 6.38 -13.70
CA TRP A 113 18.61 6.55 -14.59
C TRP A 113 18.87 6.03 -16.00
N GLN A 114 20.03 6.39 -16.55
CA GLN A 114 20.40 5.96 -17.89
C GLN A 114 20.56 4.45 -17.97
N ARG A 115 21.27 3.86 -17.03
CA ARG A 115 21.44 2.40 -16.96
C ARG A 115 20.10 1.68 -16.82
N LEU A 116 19.22 2.19 -15.98
CA LEU A 116 17.89 1.61 -15.75
C LEU A 116 17.03 1.51 -17.03
N HIS A 117 17.21 2.45 -17.97
CA HIS A 117 16.39 2.53 -19.18
C HIS A 117 17.08 2.00 -20.44
N HIS A 118 18.39 1.86 -20.44
CA HIS A 118 19.16 1.55 -21.64
C HIS A 118 20.07 0.33 -21.53
N ASP A 119 20.29 -0.20 -20.33
CA ASP A 119 21.15 -1.38 -20.13
C ASP A 119 20.33 -2.67 -20.17
N PRO A 120 20.40 -3.45 -21.26
CA PRO A 120 19.66 -4.70 -21.37
C PRO A 120 20.13 -5.78 -20.39
N SER A 121 21.34 -5.66 -19.83
CA SER A 121 21.82 -6.60 -18.82
C SER A 121 20.98 -6.62 -17.55
N LEU A 122 20.27 -5.53 -17.26
CA LEU A 122 19.34 -5.46 -16.12
C LEU A 122 18.09 -6.32 -16.34
N LEU A 123 17.82 -6.80 -17.55
CA LEU A 123 16.71 -7.71 -17.85
C LEU A 123 17.07 -9.18 -17.61
N ASP A 124 18.33 -9.49 -17.34
CA ASP A 124 18.77 -10.85 -17.02
C ASP A 124 18.10 -11.36 -15.75
N GLU A 125 17.27 -12.39 -15.86
CA GLU A 125 16.50 -12.99 -14.77
C GLU A 125 17.38 -13.64 -13.69
N THR A 126 18.64 -13.95 -14.01
CA THR A 126 19.61 -14.50 -13.06
C THR A 126 20.18 -13.45 -12.11
N LEU A 127 20.02 -12.17 -12.45
CA LEU A 127 20.51 -11.05 -11.66
C LEU A 127 19.68 -10.85 -10.40
N ASN A 128 20.25 -11.15 -9.25
CA ASN A 128 19.59 -11.07 -7.95
C ASN A 128 20.45 -10.32 -6.93
N PRO A 129 20.57 -8.99 -7.02
CA PRO A 129 21.37 -8.20 -6.10
C PRO A 129 20.78 -8.21 -4.69
N SER A 130 21.65 -8.15 -3.68
CA SER A 130 21.22 -7.94 -2.29
C SER A 130 20.89 -6.47 -2.02
N ILE A 131 21.65 -5.57 -2.60
CA ILE A 131 21.50 -4.12 -2.46
C ILE A 131 21.55 -3.49 -3.85
N VAL A 132 20.60 -2.63 -4.14
CA VAL A 132 20.63 -1.73 -5.31
C VAL A 132 20.94 -0.33 -4.81
N VAL A 133 21.88 0.34 -5.48
CA VAL A 133 22.28 1.72 -5.19
C VAL A 133 21.82 2.62 -6.34
N LEU A 134 20.89 3.53 -6.10
CA LEU A 134 20.47 4.53 -7.07
C LEU A 134 21.46 5.71 -7.02
N VAL A 135 22.49 5.64 -7.86
CA VAL A 135 23.68 6.51 -7.75
C VAL A 135 23.42 7.99 -8.06
N ASP A 136 22.40 8.29 -8.86
CA ASP A 136 22.00 9.63 -9.27
C ASP A 136 20.71 10.12 -8.56
N ALA A 137 20.40 9.55 -7.38
CA ALA A 137 19.18 9.84 -6.64
C ALA A 137 18.97 11.34 -6.37
N ILE A 138 20.04 12.09 -6.03
CA ILE A 138 19.96 13.53 -5.75
C ILE A 138 19.51 14.32 -7.00
N GLN A 139 20.04 13.98 -8.20
CA GLN A 139 19.64 14.66 -9.43
C GLN A 139 18.22 14.30 -9.83
N LEU A 140 17.85 13.02 -9.67
CA LEU A 140 16.50 12.57 -9.96
C LEU A 140 15.48 13.23 -9.03
N ALA A 141 15.84 13.47 -7.78
CA ALA A 141 15.00 14.21 -6.83
C ALA A 141 14.75 15.68 -7.25
N ALA A 142 15.68 16.29 -7.99
CA ALA A 142 15.52 17.62 -8.54
C ALA A 142 14.64 17.66 -9.81
N GLN A 143 14.35 16.51 -10.42
CA GLN A 143 13.57 16.39 -11.65
C GLN A 143 12.19 15.79 -11.38
N SER A 144 11.15 16.45 -11.89
CA SER A 144 9.75 16.06 -11.63
C SER A 144 9.48 14.60 -11.99
N GLY A 145 9.00 13.84 -11.01
CA GLY A 145 8.59 12.43 -11.14
C GLY A 145 9.70 11.41 -11.39
N LYS A 146 10.92 11.82 -11.74
CA LYS A 146 11.98 10.88 -12.13
C LYS A 146 12.47 10.01 -10.98
N LEU A 147 12.69 10.58 -9.79
CA LEU A 147 13.09 9.80 -8.62
C LEU A 147 12.11 8.67 -8.32
N VAL A 148 10.84 9.01 -8.26
CA VAL A 148 9.77 8.06 -7.94
C VAL A 148 9.67 6.97 -8.99
N LYS A 149 9.74 7.34 -10.27
CA LYS A 149 9.71 6.38 -11.38
C LYS A 149 10.90 5.44 -11.33
N ALA A 150 12.12 5.95 -11.05
CA ALA A 150 13.31 5.11 -10.90
C ALA A 150 13.15 4.11 -9.74
N ILE A 151 12.72 4.58 -8.56
CA ILE A 151 12.51 3.72 -7.39
C ILE A 151 11.49 2.62 -7.70
N GLN A 152 10.34 2.96 -8.29
CA GLN A 152 9.33 1.98 -8.63
C GLN A 152 9.84 0.97 -9.65
N THR A 153 10.53 1.40 -10.70
CA THR A 153 11.12 0.50 -11.70
C THR A 153 12.12 -0.47 -11.06
N ILE A 154 12.97 0.03 -10.15
CA ILE A 154 13.92 -0.81 -9.40
C ILE A 154 13.17 -1.83 -8.52
N LYS A 155 12.16 -1.39 -7.76
CA LYS A 155 11.39 -2.29 -6.88
C LYS A 155 10.60 -3.34 -7.65
N HIS A 156 10.15 -3.03 -8.86
CA HIS A 156 9.56 -4.01 -9.78
C HIS A 156 10.58 -5.04 -10.23
N ARG A 157 11.74 -4.58 -10.67
CA ARG A 157 12.76 -5.46 -11.25
C ARG A 157 13.47 -6.29 -10.19
N PHE A 158 13.72 -5.69 -9.01
CA PHE A 158 14.46 -6.31 -7.91
C PHE A 158 13.65 -6.26 -6.60
N PRO A 159 12.49 -6.91 -6.51
CA PRO A 159 11.61 -6.81 -5.34
C PRO A 159 12.24 -7.35 -4.05
N GLY A 160 13.24 -8.22 -4.18
CA GLY A 160 13.99 -8.80 -3.06
C GLY A 160 15.21 -7.99 -2.62
N ALA A 161 15.59 -6.91 -3.32
CA ALA A 161 16.76 -6.11 -2.99
C ALA A 161 16.44 -5.00 -1.99
N LEU A 162 17.41 -4.68 -1.14
CA LEU A 162 17.45 -3.44 -0.38
C LEU A 162 17.77 -2.29 -1.34
N LEU A 163 17.18 -1.12 -1.11
CA LEU A 163 17.44 0.08 -1.91
C LEU A 163 18.14 1.15 -1.07
N TRP A 164 19.26 1.65 -1.59
CA TRP A 164 19.98 2.78 -1.05
C TRP A 164 19.97 3.95 -2.04
N THR A 165 19.66 5.14 -1.53
CA THR A 165 19.66 6.41 -2.29
C THR A 165 20.69 7.37 -1.66
N PRO A 166 21.97 7.30 -2.08
CA PRO A 166 23.05 8.06 -1.45
C PRO A 166 22.79 9.56 -1.40
N GLY A 167 23.05 10.18 -0.25
CA GLY A 167 23.00 11.63 -0.05
C GLY A 167 21.60 12.26 -0.02
N LEU A 168 20.53 11.46 -0.18
CA LEU A 168 19.17 11.99 -0.29
C LEU A 168 18.43 12.02 1.04
N GLY A 169 18.66 11.03 1.90
CA GLY A 169 17.91 10.85 3.14
C GLY A 169 18.33 11.79 4.27
N GLY A 170 17.39 12.15 5.10
CA GLY A 170 17.56 12.90 6.32
C GLY A 170 16.36 12.70 7.26
N PRO A 171 16.45 13.12 8.53
CA PRO A 171 15.33 12.95 9.47
C PRO A 171 14.02 13.61 9.02
N ASP A 172 14.09 14.59 8.14
CA ASP A 172 12.98 15.37 7.61
C ASP A 172 12.26 14.75 6.40
N ASN A 173 12.81 13.67 5.82
CA ASN A 173 12.22 13.01 4.64
C ASN A 173 12.28 11.49 4.65
N VAL A 174 12.87 10.89 5.69
CA VAL A 174 13.06 9.44 5.76
C VAL A 174 11.76 8.65 5.67
N ALA A 175 10.64 9.16 6.21
CA ALA A 175 9.36 8.48 6.12
C ALA A 175 8.79 8.49 4.69
N VAL A 176 8.97 9.59 3.96
CA VAL A 176 8.56 9.70 2.55
C VAL A 176 9.37 8.73 1.69
N LEU A 177 10.69 8.71 1.86
CA LEU A 177 11.57 7.83 1.08
C LEU A 177 11.33 6.35 1.42
N ALA A 178 11.14 6.02 2.70
CA ALA A 178 10.78 4.68 3.12
C ALA A 178 9.42 4.23 2.56
N TRP A 179 8.44 5.15 2.48
CA TRP A 179 7.15 4.87 1.83
C TRP A 179 7.31 4.47 0.37
N PHE A 180 8.27 5.08 -0.35
CA PHE A 180 8.61 4.69 -1.73
C PHE A 180 9.36 3.36 -1.80
N GLY A 181 9.88 2.85 -0.69
CA GLY A 181 10.60 1.59 -0.60
C GLY A 181 12.12 1.72 -0.47
N VAL A 182 12.64 2.88 -0.07
CA VAL A 182 14.05 3.05 0.28
C VAL A 182 14.30 2.39 1.64
N ASP A 183 15.34 1.55 1.71
CA ASP A 183 15.63 0.75 2.89
C ASP A 183 16.89 1.24 3.65
N LEU A 184 17.83 1.87 2.93
CA LEU A 184 19.13 2.28 3.48
C LEU A 184 19.38 3.77 3.26
N PHE A 185 19.92 4.42 4.28
CA PHE A 185 20.14 5.86 4.34
C PHE A 185 21.54 6.17 4.84
N ASP A 186 22.12 7.29 4.43
CA ASP A 186 23.42 7.75 4.88
C ASP A 186 23.36 9.11 5.55
N THR A 187 24.48 9.55 6.10
CA THR A 187 24.61 10.78 6.88
C THR A 187 24.98 12.02 6.06
N SER A 188 25.24 11.88 4.77
CA SER A 188 25.81 12.96 3.92
C SER A 188 25.00 14.25 3.97
N ARG A 189 23.65 14.14 3.84
CA ARG A 189 22.76 15.29 3.91
C ARG A 189 22.73 15.92 5.30
N THR A 190 22.79 15.10 6.35
CA THR A 190 22.82 15.56 7.75
C THR A 190 24.13 16.29 8.03
N ARG A 191 25.28 15.76 7.58
CA ARG A 191 26.57 16.44 7.69
C ARG A 191 26.58 17.78 6.97
N PHE A 192 26.03 17.82 5.75
CA PHE A 192 25.90 19.07 5.00
C PHE A 192 25.06 20.11 5.76
N ALA A 193 23.94 19.70 6.36
CA ALA A 193 23.12 20.59 7.15
C ALA A 193 23.85 21.14 8.37
N VAL A 194 24.53 20.27 9.14
CA VAL A 194 25.34 20.70 10.31
C VAL A 194 26.46 21.66 9.88
N SER A 195 27.18 21.38 8.79
CA SER A 195 28.22 22.29 8.26
C SER A 195 27.67 23.64 7.79
N SER A 196 26.38 23.70 7.52
CA SER A 196 25.65 24.90 7.11
C SER A 196 24.87 25.54 8.28
N GLU A 197 25.19 25.15 9.53
CA GLU A 197 24.53 25.64 10.74
C GLU A 197 23.00 25.40 10.75
N HIS A 198 22.54 24.25 10.23
CA HIS A 198 21.16 23.84 10.24
C HIS A 198 20.98 22.50 10.96
N ILE A 199 19.91 22.39 11.73
CA ILE A 199 19.47 21.15 12.37
C ILE A 199 18.34 20.56 11.53
N LEU A 200 18.51 19.33 11.06
CA LEU A 200 17.43 18.56 10.43
C LEU A 200 16.63 17.84 11.51
N THR A 201 15.34 18.04 11.51
CA THR A 201 14.40 17.34 12.38
C THR A 201 13.33 16.65 11.57
N ALA A 202 12.53 15.78 12.19
CA ALA A 202 11.38 15.16 11.52
C ALA A 202 10.35 16.19 10.99
N PHE A 203 10.39 17.43 11.47
CA PHE A 203 9.49 18.51 11.10
C PHE A 203 10.12 19.53 10.14
N GLY A 204 11.25 19.20 9.56
CA GLY A 204 11.98 20.03 8.61
C GLY A 204 13.28 20.61 9.16
N PRO A 205 14.06 21.29 8.30
CA PRO A 205 15.26 21.99 8.69
C PRO A 205 14.94 23.25 9.51
N ARG A 206 15.76 23.55 10.50
CA ARG A 206 15.67 24.78 11.28
C ARG A 206 17.05 25.33 11.64
N ILE A 207 17.11 26.62 11.93
CA ILE A 207 18.30 27.27 12.48
C ILE A 207 18.35 26.98 13.98
N PRO A 208 19.55 26.73 14.56
CA PRO A 208 19.72 26.57 16.00
C PRO A 208 19.23 27.80 16.77
N LEU A 209 18.60 27.57 17.91
CA LEU A 209 18.23 28.66 18.84
C LEU A 209 19.49 29.16 19.57
N SER A 210 19.39 30.39 20.17
CA SER A 210 20.50 30.94 20.96
C SER A 210 20.87 30.01 22.12
N GLY A 211 22.13 29.57 22.13
CA GLY A 211 22.66 28.62 23.12
C GLY A 211 22.46 27.13 22.78
N GLU A 212 21.83 26.81 21.65
CA GLU A 212 21.73 25.46 21.15
C GLU A 212 22.98 25.11 20.32
N THR A 213 23.49 23.90 20.51
CA THR A 213 24.62 23.40 19.74
C THR A 213 24.12 22.79 18.42
N CYS A 214 24.86 23.05 17.33
CA CYS A 214 24.65 22.39 16.06
C CYS A 214 25.85 21.46 15.82
N ASN A 215 25.72 20.19 16.16
CA ASN A 215 26.75 19.19 16.00
C ASN A 215 26.19 17.86 15.47
N MET A 216 27.09 16.96 15.06
CA MET A 216 26.70 15.68 14.48
C MET A 216 26.03 14.74 15.47
N ASP A 217 26.40 14.75 16.75
CA ASP A 217 25.80 13.85 17.74
C ASP A 217 24.31 14.12 17.93
N GLU A 218 23.93 15.40 18.03
CA GLU A 218 22.54 15.81 18.14
C GLU A 218 21.77 15.53 16.86
N ALA A 219 22.36 15.83 15.71
CA ALA A 219 21.78 15.57 14.40
C ALA A 219 21.54 14.07 14.15
N LEU A 220 22.48 13.22 14.57
CA LEU A 220 22.33 11.77 14.51
C LEU A 220 21.25 11.24 15.45
N HIS A 221 21.11 11.84 16.63
CA HIS A 221 20.03 11.48 17.54
C HIS A 221 18.64 11.73 16.92
N HIS A 222 18.45 12.89 16.27
CA HIS A 222 17.23 13.17 15.51
C HIS A 222 17.01 12.16 14.39
N TYR A 223 18.07 11.79 13.67
CA TYR A 223 17.95 10.83 12.57
C TYR A 223 17.57 9.44 13.06
N GLN A 224 18.18 8.97 14.14
CA GLN A 224 17.82 7.67 14.72
C GLN A 224 16.39 7.63 15.22
N GLN A 225 15.93 8.70 15.88
CA GLN A 225 14.52 8.82 16.30
C GLN A 225 13.57 8.73 15.10
N ALA A 226 13.90 9.43 14.00
CA ALA A 226 13.10 9.38 12.78
C ALA A 226 13.06 7.97 12.18
N ILE A 227 14.21 7.28 12.11
CA ILE A 227 14.28 5.89 11.61
C ILE A 227 13.46 4.94 12.48
N ARG A 228 13.58 5.01 13.82
CA ARG A 228 12.78 4.19 14.72
C ARG A 228 11.29 4.44 14.58
N SER A 229 10.89 5.71 14.38
CA SER A 229 9.50 6.07 14.10
C SER A 229 8.99 5.45 12.80
N VAL A 230 9.84 5.41 11.77
CA VAL A 230 9.52 4.77 10.48
C VAL A 230 9.39 3.26 10.64
N GLN A 231 10.34 2.60 11.33
CA GLN A 231 10.26 1.15 11.60
C GLN A 231 8.96 0.80 12.32
N SER A 232 8.64 1.52 13.41
CA SER A 232 7.39 1.33 14.15
C SER A 232 6.16 1.62 13.30
N ALA A 233 6.20 2.62 12.43
CA ALA A 233 5.10 2.95 11.54
C ALA A 233 4.87 1.89 10.44
N ILE A 234 5.93 1.24 9.95
CA ILE A 234 5.83 0.09 9.03
C ILE A 234 5.19 -1.10 9.76
N GLU A 235 5.67 -1.41 10.96
CA GLU A 235 5.19 -2.53 11.77
C GLU A 235 3.69 -2.42 12.10
N ASN A 236 3.23 -1.21 12.38
CA ASN A 236 1.85 -0.94 12.80
C ASN A 236 0.93 -0.44 11.67
N GLY A 237 1.38 -0.38 10.41
CA GLY A 237 0.57 0.04 9.27
C GLY A 237 0.29 1.55 9.19
N HIS A 238 1.07 2.39 9.88
CA HIS A 238 0.86 3.85 9.95
C HIS A 238 1.82 4.68 9.10
N LEU A 239 2.66 4.04 8.27
CA LEU A 239 3.71 4.76 7.54
C LEU A 239 3.15 5.79 6.55
N ARG A 240 2.01 5.50 5.92
CA ARG A 240 1.38 6.47 5.00
C ARG A 240 1.10 7.80 5.69
N ARG A 241 0.52 7.78 6.89
CA ARG A 241 0.27 8.98 7.69
C ARG A 241 1.55 9.74 8.02
N LEU A 242 2.59 9.01 8.46
CA LEU A 242 3.88 9.62 8.78
C LEU A 242 4.54 10.25 7.55
N ALA A 243 4.47 9.58 6.40
CA ALA A 243 4.97 10.10 5.13
C ALA A 243 4.22 11.36 4.67
N GLN A 244 2.89 11.38 4.82
CA GLN A 244 2.08 12.57 4.54
C GLN A 244 2.47 13.76 5.44
N GLN A 245 2.67 13.53 6.74
CA GLN A 245 3.14 14.57 7.65
C GLN A 245 4.50 15.11 7.23
N GLN A 246 5.46 14.24 6.93
CA GLN A 246 6.79 14.65 6.48
C GLN A 246 6.80 15.30 5.09
N SER A 247 5.88 14.94 4.21
CA SER A 247 5.83 15.56 2.89
C SER A 247 5.62 17.06 2.94
N LEU A 248 4.96 17.57 3.99
CA LEU A 248 4.75 19.00 4.21
C LEU A 248 6.03 19.78 4.52
N ASN A 249 7.15 19.10 4.77
CA ASN A 249 8.44 19.74 5.00
C ASN A 249 9.01 20.43 3.75
N SER A 250 8.54 20.04 2.55
CA SER A 250 8.90 20.77 1.33
C SER A 250 7.90 20.53 0.18
N PRO A 251 7.70 21.53 -0.72
CA PRO A 251 6.85 21.35 -1.90
C PRO A 251 7.29 20.17 -2.79
N ARG A 252 8.59 19.89 -2.83
CA ARG A 252 9.16 18.77 -3.60
C ARG A 252 8.75 17.41 -3.05
N LEU A 253 8.66 17.27 -1.75
CA LEU A 253 8.19 16.02 -1.14
C LEU A 253 6.71 15.77 -1.41
N VAL A 254 5.88 16.83 -1.40
CA VAL A 254 4.47 16.73 -1.81
C VAL A 254 4.36 16.30 -3.27
N GLU A 255 5.17 16.89 -4.15
CA GLU A 255 5.23 16.52 -5.57
C GLU A 255 5.58 15.02 -5.73
N HIS A 256 6.61 14.56 -5.04
CA HIS A 256 7.02 13.15 -5.07
C HIS A 256 5.90 12.21 -4.57
N MET A 257 5.21 12.57 -3.49
CA MET A 257 4.07 11.79 -2.99
C MET A 257 2.96 11.67 -4.04
N ARG A 258 2.60 12.78 -4.69
CA ARG A 258 1.56 12.79 -5.75
C ARG A 258 1.96 11.95 -6.96
N HIS A 259 3.22 12.04 -7.40
CA HIS A 259 3.73 11.19 -8.47
C HIS A 259 3.72 9.71 -8.08
N PHE A 260 4.10 9.41 -6.83
CA PHE A 260 4.07 8.03 -6.34
C PHE A 260 2.65 7.46 -6.35
N ASP A 261 1.68 8.21 -5.87
CA ASP A 261 0.27 7.79 -5.86
C ASP A 261 -0.26 7.58 -7.29
N ALA A 262 0.02 8.50 -8.20
CA ALA A 262 -0.40 8.39 -9.60
C ALA A 262 0.21 7.16 -10.30
N LEU A 263 1.50 6.92 -10.12
CA LEU A 263 2.18 5.75 -10.69
C LEU A 263 1.71 4.44 -10.05
N SER A 264 1.51 4.44 -8.74
CA SER A 264 1.03 3.26 -8.01
C SER A 264 -0.39 2.87 -8.41
N SER A 265 -1.24 3.85 -8.70
CA SER A 265 -2.61 3.61 -9.18
C SER A 265 -2.64 2.98 -10.58
N ALA A 266 -1.62 3.25 -11.42
CA ALA A 266 -1.49 2.67 -12.75
C ALA A 266 -0.92 1.24 -12.74
N GLN A 267 -0.36 0.78 -11.62
CA GLN A 267 0.32 -0.52 -11.49
C GLN A 267 -0.46 -1.45 -10.57
N GLU A 268 -1.61 -1.94 -11.04
CA GLU A 268 -2.55 -2.74 -10.25
C GLU A 268 -1.92 -3.99 -9.59
N ASP A 269 -0.97 -4.64 -10.25
CA ASP A 269 -0.55 -5.99 -9.85
C ASP A 269 0.36 -6.04 -8.61
N LEU A 270 1.18 -5.02 -8.37
CA LEU A 270 2.14 -5.02 -7.25
C LEU A 270 1.56 -4.56 -5.91
N LEU A 271 0.54 -3.73 -5.94
CA LEU A 271 -0.05 -3.14 -4.74
C LEU A 271 -1.09 -4.03 -4.07
N ARG A 272 -1.67 -4.98 -4.81
CA ARG A 272 -2.61 -5.95 -4.28
C ARG A 272 -2.01 -7.01 -3.36
N ALA A 273 -0.78 -6.84 -2.87
CA ALA A 273 -0.34 -7.56 -1.72
C ALA A 273 -1.23 -7.16 -0.54
N HIS A 274 -2.32 -7.90 -0.37
CA HIS A 274 -3.20 -7.72 0.77
C HIS A 274 -2.36 -7.73 2.05
N PRO A 275 -2.61 -6.78 2.96
CA PRO A 275 -1.93 -6.80 4.24
C PRO A 275 -2.10 -8.18 4.89
N SER A 276 -1.02 -8.70 5.43
CA SER A 276 -1.03 -10.01 6.11
C SER A 276 -1.82 -10.00 7.43
N GLY A 277 -2.31 -8.83 7.83
CA GLY A 277 -3.16 -8.57 8.99
C GLY A 277 -4.23 -7.54 8.68
N ILE A 278 -5.05 -7.20 9.68
CA ILE A 278 -6.05 -6.15 9.56
C ILE A 278 -5.35 -4.81 9.80
N GLU A 279 -4.92 -4.18 8.74
CA GLU A 279 -4.42 -2.81 8.81
C GLU A 279 -5.58 -1.85 8.56
N THR A 280 -5.80 -0.93 9.50
CA THR A 280 -6.75 0.16 9.29
C THR A 280 -6.05 1.23 8.47
N ILE A 281 -6.59 1.53 7.29
CA ILE A 281 -6.09 2.65 6.48
C ILE A 281 -6.57 3.95 7.10
N GLU A 282 -5.65 4.88 7.32
CA GLU A 282 -5.94 6.20 7.87
C GLU A 282 -6.00 7.25 6.76
N PHE A 283 -7.20 7.75 6.48
CA PHE A 283 -7.45 8.81 5.51
C PHE A 283 -7.57 10.16 6.21
N MET A 284 -6.46 10.70 6.73
CA MET A 284 -6.44 11.87 7.62
C MET A 284 -6.25 13.20 6.90
N ALA A 285 -5.84 13.19 5.64
CA ALA A 285 -5.55 14.38 4.86
C ALA A 285 -6.19 14.31 3.47
N GLN A 286 -6.29 15.45 2.78
CA GLN A 286 -6.82 15.51 1.41
C GLN A 286 -6.03 14.63 0.45
N GLU A 287 -4.70 14.56 0.61
CA GLU A 287 -3.82 13.68 -0.17
C GLU A 287 -4.14 12.20 0.00
N SER A 288 -4.80 11.80 1.09
CA SER A 288 -5.25 10.42 1.27
C SER A 288 -6.28 9.97 0.23
N HIS A 289 -7.00 10.91 -0.38
CA HIS A 289 -7.95 10.64 -1.46
C HIS A 289 -7.27 10.22 -2.77
N LEU A 290 -5.95 10.47 -2.89
CA LEU A 290 -5.11 10.06 -4.02
C LEU A 290 -4.47 8.68 -3.79
N ASP A 291 -4.73 8.06 -2.65
CA ASP A 291 -4.20 6.75 -2.34
C ASP A 291 -4.61 5.72 -3.41
N SER A 292 -3.66 4.89 -3.85
CA SER A 292 -3.91 3.86 -4.86
C SER A 292 -5.01 2.88 -4.49
N GLU A 293 -5.21 2.62 -3.19
CA GLU A 293 -6.29 1.76 -2.72
C GLU A 293 -7.67 2.39 -2.89
N VAL A 294 -7.75 3.72 -2.74
CA VAL A 294 -8.98 4.46 -3.06
C VAL A 294 -9.27 4.36 -4.56
N HIS A 295 -8.26 4.57 -5.40
CA HIS A 295 -8.41 4.46 -6.85
C HIS A 295 -8.82 3.06 -7.29
N SER A 296 -8.17 2.02 -6.78
CA SER A 296 -8.49 0.62 -7.10
C SER A 296 -9.91 0.25 -6.67
N TRP A 297 -10.34 0.74 -5.50
CA TRP A 297 -11.71 0.54 -5.02
C TRP A 297 -12.73 1.23 -5.92
N VAL A 298 -12.50 2.51 -6.23
CA VAL A 298 -13.39 3.30 -7.10
C VAL A 298 -13.48 2.67 -8.48
N ASP A 299 -12.35 2.30 -9.08
CA ASP A 299 -12.31 1.61 -10.38
C ASP A 299 -13.09 0.30 -10.35
N PHE A 300 -12.91 -0.51 -9.31
CA PHE A 300 -13.67 -1.75 -9.18
C PHE A 300 -15.18 -1.51 -9.11
N ILE A 301 -15.62 -0.57 -8.28
CA ILE A 301 -17.06 -0.27 -8.13
C ILE A 301 -17.63 0.33 -9.43
N GLN A 302 -16.90 1.23 -10.09
CA GLN A 302 -17.36 1.87 -11.32
C GLN A 302 -17.39 0.92 -12.53
N ASN A 303 -16.42 0.02 -12.65
CA ASN A 303 -16.21 -0.70 -13.90
C ASN A 303 -16.46 -2.21 -13.81
N ARG A 304 -16.35 -2.82 -12.63
CA ARG A 304 -16.35 -4.29 -12.49
C ARG A 304 -17.37 -4.84 -11.52
N TYR A 305 -17.82 -4.04 -10.55
CA TYR A 305 -18.79 -4.51 -9.56
C TYR A 305 -20.13 -4.80 -10.21
N ILE A 306 -20.71 -5.94 -9.87
CA ILE A 306 -22.04 -6.38 -10.29
C ILE A 306 -22.87 -6.63 -9.03
N ALA A 307 -24.02 -5.97 -8.95
CA ALA A 307 -24.97 -6.18 -7.85
C ALA A 307 -25.42 -7.65 -7.80
N PRO A 308 -25.65 -8.21 -6.60
CA PRO A 308 -26.19 -9.55 -6.47
C PRO A 308 -27.54 -9.70 -7.19
N ASN A 309 -27.74 -10.86 -7.83
CA ASN A 309 -28.95 -11.15 -8.60
C ASN A 309 -30.23 -10.88 -7.80
N GLY A 310 -31.16 -10.17 -8.41
CA GLY A 310 -32.46 -9.80 -7.81
C GLY A 310 -32.39 -8.65 -6.80
N LEU A 311 -31.27 -7.94 -6.72
CA LEU A 311 -31.14 -6.66 -6.00
C LEU A 311 -31.09 -5.45 -6.94
N ASP A 312 -31.07 -5.67 -8.23
CA ASP A 312 -30.87 -4.68 -9.29
C ASP A 312 -32.11 -3.82 -9.62
N ASN A 313 -33.24 -4.02 -8.91
CA ASN A 313 -34.48 -3.23 -9.13
C ASN A 313 -34.51 -1.93 -8.33
N THR A 314 -33.99 -1.89 -7.12
CA THR A 314 -34.10 -0.75 -6.22
C THR A 314 -32.76 -0.52 -5.51
N LEU A 315 -32.16 0.63 -5.77
CA LEU A 315 -30.94 1.09 -5.11
C LEU A 315 -31.31 1.89 -3.85
N VAL A 316 -30.72 1.55 -2.71
CA VAL A 316 -30.87 2.30 -1.46
C VAL A 316 -29.54 2.88 -1.06
N LEU A 317 -29.41 4.21 -1.07
CA LEU A 317 -28.22 4.92 -0.63
C LEU A 317 -28.33 5.28 0.84
N LEU A 318 -27.40 4.79 1.66
CA LEU A 318 -27.36 5.02 3.10
C LEU A 318 -26.14 5.86 3.48
N PRO A 319 -26.22 6.72 4.49
CA PRO A 319 -25.06 7.45 4.96
C PRO A 319 -24.05 6.50 5.62
N CYS A 320 -22.76 6.86 5.59
CA CYS A 320 -21.73 6.16 6.32
C CYS A 320 -21.91 6.26 7.85
N SER A 321 -21.06 5.55 8.58
CA SER A 321 -20.92 5.69 10.02
C SER A 321 -19.47 5.52 10.44
N GLU A 322 -19.13 6.05 11.59
CA GLU A 322 -17.80 5.93 12.18
C GLU A 322 -17.38 4.45 12.31
N ARG A 323 -18.27 3.62 12.83
CA ARG A 323 -17.98 2.19 13.03
C ARG A 323 -18.12 1.37 11.75
N LYS A 324 -17.07 0.62 11.41
CA LYS A 324 -17.04 -0.36 10.32
C LYS A 324 -16.84 -1.78 10.89
N PRO A 325 -17.27 -2.84 10.22
CA PRO A 325 -18.25 -2.84 9.12
C PRO A 325 -19.56 -2.18 9.54
N TYR A 326 -20.22 -1.48 8.61
CA TYR A 326 -21.35 -0.59 8.90
C TYR A 326 -22.50 -1.26 9.64
N ARG A 327 -22.84 -2.53 9.32
CA ARG A 327 -23.92 -3.27 10.01
C ARG A 327 -23.74 -3.38 11.53
N LEU A 328 -22.51 -3.21 12.03
CA LEU A 328 -22.22 -3.24 13.47
C LEU A 328 -22.51 -1.91 14.17
N SER A 329 -22.73 -0.83 13.40
CA SER A 329 -23.06 0.49 13.96
C SER A 329 -24.50 0.57 14.46
N LYS A 330 -24.74 1.46 15.43
CA LYS A 330 -26.10 1.70 15.95
C LYS A 330 -27.01 2.34 14.90
N SER A 331 -26.48 3.22 14.04
CA SER A 331 -27.23 3.88 12.96
C SER A 331 -27.70 2.87 11.91
N HIS A 332 -26.80 2.03 11.41
CA HIS A 332 -27.16 1.03 10.40
C HIS A 332 -28.10 -0.04 10.90
N ARG A 333 -28.10 -0.39 12.20
CA ARG A 333 -29.14 -1.25 12.78
C ARG A 333 -30.52 -0.63 12.67
N LYS A 334 -30.65 0.70 12.87
CA LYS A 334 -31.92 1.41 12.68
C LYS A 334 -32.33 1.40 11.20
N PHE A 335 -31.39 1.63 10.28
CA PHE A 335 -31.67 1.58 8.84
C PHE A 335 -32.12 0.18 8.40
N ILE A 336 -31.42 -0.88 8.79
CA ILE A 336 -31.79 -2.27 8.49
C ILE A 336 -33.20 -2.59 9.01
N ASN A 337 -33.54 -2.12 10.22
CA ASN A 337 -34.88 -2.29 10.78
C ASN A 337 -35.94 -1.50 9.99
N ALA A 338 -35.63 -0.26 9.58
CA ALA A 338 -36.54 0.57 8.76
C ALA A 338 -36.78 -0.01 7.36
N LEU A 339 -35.75 -0.56 6.73
CA LEU A 339 -35.86 -1.26 5.44
C LEU A 339 -36.75 -2.50 5.54
N GLY A 340 -36.67 -3.26 6.62
CA GLY A 340 -37.52 -4.43 6.87
C GLY A 340 -37.46 -5.51 5.79
N THR A 341 -36.47 -5.46 4.92
CA THR A 341 -36.23 -6.40 3.82
C THR A 341 -34.75 -6.44 3.49
N ASN A 342 -34.32 -7.51 2.83
CA ASN A 342 -32.99 -7.65 2.22
C ASN A 342 -33.09 -7.78 0.69
N GLY A 343 -34.18 -7.29 0.11
CA GLY A 343 -34.44 -7.34 -1.33
C GLY A 343 -34.09 -6.06 -2.09
N CYS A 344 -33.45 -5.07 -1.42
CA CYS A 344 -32.94 -3.86 -2.04
C CYS A 344 -31.41 -3.94 -2.12
N HIS A 345 -30.84 -3.26 -3.10
CA HIS A 345 -29.39 -3.08 -3.17
C HIS A 345 -28.97 -1.94 -2.23
N GLU A 346 -28.45 -2.30 -1.06
CA GLU A 346 -27.98 -1.34 -0.06
C GLU A 346 -26.55 -0.92 -0.36
N VAL A 347 -26.31 0.38 -0.51
CA VAL A 347 -25.00 0.97 -0.76
C VAL A 347 -24.75 2.14 0.18
N MET A 348 -23.65 2.08 0.92
CA MET A 348 -23.22 3.18 1.78
C MET A 348 -22.47 4.24 0.98
N VAL A 349 -22.83 5.49 1.22
CA VAL A 349 -22.15 6.66 0.66
C VAL A 349 -21.14 7.17 1.67
N THR A 350 -19.87 7.23 1.27
CA THR A 350 -18.75 7.49 2.19
C THR A 350 -17.58 8.17 1.48
N SER A 351 -16.76 8.91 2.21
CA SER A 351 -15.46 9.38 1.78
C SER A 351 -14.36 8.47 2.37
N PRO A 352 -13.21 8.29 1.70
CA PRO A 352 -12.91 8.70 0.32
C PRO A 352 -13.35 7.65 -0.71
N LEU A 353 -13.88 6.49 -0.29
CA LEU A 353 -14.19 5.35 -1.14
C LEU A 353 -15.40 5.57 -2.06
N GLY A 354 -16.19 6.63 -1.86
CA GLY A 354 -17.39 6.95 -2.62
C GLY A 354 -18.55 6.04 -2.27
N LEU A 355 -18.64 4.87 -2.86
CA LEU A 355 -19.71 3.88 -2.63
C LEU A 355 -19.17 2.58 -2.06
N VAL A 356 -19.86 2.05 -1.06
CA VAL A 356 -19.58 0.73 -0.46
C VAL A 356 -20.84 -0.12 -0.47
N PRO A 357 -20.97 -1.08 -1.38
CA PRO A 357 -22.08 -2.04 -1.35
C PRO A 357 -22.07 -2.89 -0.07
N ARG A 358 -23.28 -3.23 0.41
CA ARG A 358 -23.47 -4.01 1.65
C ARG A 358 -22.79 -5.38 1.63
N ASP A 359 -22.72 -6.01 0.49
CA ASP A 359 -22.05 -7.30 0.27
C ASP A 359 -20.52 -7.22 0.29
N LEU A 360 -19.96 -6.02 0.17
CA LEU A 360 -18.52 -5.74 0.25
C LEU A 360 -18.09 -4.99 1.52
N GLU A 361 -19.00 -4.70 2.47
CA GLU A 361 -18.64 -3.93 3.67
C GLU A 361 -17.64 -4.60 4.61
N ASP A 362 -17.39 -5.91 4.43
CA ASP A 362 -16.46 -6.71 5.24
C ASP A 362 -15.07 -6.85 4.63
N VAL A 363 -14.87 -6.41 3.39
CA VAL A 363 -13.55 -6.54 2.76
C VAL A 363 -12.68 -5.33 3.03
N TRP A 364 -11.37 -5.55 3.00
CA TRP A 364 -10.41 -4.47 2.95
C TRP A 364 -10.46 -3.79 1.55
N PRO A 365 -10.43 -2.45 1.42
CA PRO A 365 -10.33 -1.45 2.50
C PRO A 365 -11.67 -1.08 3.15
N ALA A 366 -12.83 -1.45 2.60
CA ALA A 366 -14.14 -0.93 2.96
C ALA A 366 -14.54 -1.14 4.44
N GLY A 367 -14.11 -2.26 5.02
CA GLY A 367 -14.35 -2.57 6.44
C GLY A 367 -13.28 -2.06 7.41
N PHE A 368 -12.17 -1.50 6.89
CA PHE A 368 -10.93 -1.30 7.66
C PHE A 368 -10.27 0.04 7.34
N TYR A 369 -11.00 1.13 7.44
CA TYR A 369 -10.44 2.47 7.29
C TYR A 369 -10.97 3.42 8.34
N ASP A 370 -10.20 4.46 8.64
CA ASP A 370 -10.57 5.55 9.50
C ASP A 370 -10.48 6.89 8.77
N ILE A 371 -11.44 7.76 9.02
CA ILE A 371 -11.55 9.08 8.40
C ILE A 371 -12.27 10.04 9.34
N PRO A 372 -11.87 11.33 9.40
CA PRO A 372 -12.63 12.33 10.13
C PRO A 372 -14.06 12.45 9.58
N VAL A 373 -15.07 12.28 10.44
CA VAL A 373 -16.49 12.40 10.06
C VAL A 373 -16.94 13.82 10.36
N THR A 374 -16.79 14.72 9.40
CA THR A 374 -17.17 16.13 9.53
C THR A 374 -18.63 16.40 9.16
N GLY A 375 -19.17 15.59 8.27
CA GLY A 375 -20.49 15.82 7.63
C GLY A 375 -20.42 16.78 6.43
N ASP A 376 -19.26 17.40 6.20
CA ASP A 376 -19.03 18.29 5.06
C ASP A 376 -18.36 17.52 3.92
N TRP A 377 -18.82 17.75 2.71
CA TRP A 377 -18.33 17.10 1.50
C TRP A 377 -17.69 18.11 0.56
N THR A 378 -16.49 17.81 0.08
CA THR A 378 -15.84 18.61 -0.97
C THR A 378 -16.49 18.37 -2.32
N GLY A 379 -16.25 19.30 -3.27
CA GLY A 379 -16.74 19.14 -4.64
C GLY A 379 -16.26 17.86 -5.32
N ASP A 380 -15.03 17.46 -5.09
CA ASP A 380 -14.42 16.25 -5.65
C ASP A 380 -15.06 14.98 -5.06
N GLU A 381 -15.35 14.96 -3.77
CA GLU A 381 -16.03 13.84 -3.12
C GLU A 381 -17.46 13.67 -3.65
N LEU A 382 -18.19 14.78 -3.78
CA LEU A 382 -19.53 14.76 -4.35
C LEU A 382 -19.53 14.30 -5.82
N HIS A 383 -18.58 14.80 -6.61
CA HIS A 383 -18.40 14.37 -7.99
C HIS A 383 -18.12 12.87 -8.09
N ARG A 384 -17.20 12.36 -7.26
CA ARG A 384 -16.89 10.92 -7.18
C ARG A 384 -18.15 10.09 -6.88
N VAL A 385 -18.89 10.46 -5.84
CA VAL A 385 -20.13 9.74 -5.48
C VAL A 385 -21.13 9.73 -6.63
N ARG A 386 -21.39 10.90 -7.25
CA ARG A 386 -22.33 11.02 -8.38
C ARG A 386 -21.90 10.15 -9.56
N SER A 387 -20.66 10.26 -9.99
CA SER A 387 -20.11 9.45 -11.09
C SER A 387 -20.21 7.94 -10.80
N MET A 388 -19.94 7.52 -9.56
CA MET A 388 -20.10 6.11 -9.19
C MET A 388 -21.57 5.65 -9.18
N VAL A 389 -22.51 6.51 -8.74
CA VAL A 389 -23.95 6.19 -8.80
C VAL A 389 -24.42 6.09 -10.25
N GLU A 390 -24.02 7.03 -11.12
CA GLU A 390 -24.29 6.99 -12.56
C GLU A 390 -23.79 5.69 -13.20
N SER A 391 -22.54 5.29 -12.91
CA SER A 391 -21.96 4.03 -13.39
C SER A 391 -22.72 2.79 -12.89
N LEU A 392 -23.29 2.83 -11.69
CA LEU A 392 -24.14 1.75 -11.20
C LEU A 392 -25.48 1.71 -11.94
N ILE A 393 -26.09 2.87 -12.22
CA ILE A 393 -27.37 2.98 -12.95
C ILE A 393 -27.18 2.44 -14.39
N GLU A 394 -26.10 2.81 -15.06
CA GLU A 394 -25.82 2.37 -16.44
C GLU A 394 -25.64 0.87 -16.58
N ARG A 395 -25.16 0.20 -15.53
CA ARG A 395 -24.84 -1.24 -15.56
C ARG A 395 -25.90 -2.14 -14.95
N HIS A 396 -26.93 -1.55 -14.31
CA HIS A 396 -27.98 -2.31 -13.63
C HIS A 396 -29.36 -1.74 -13.99
N ASP A 397 -30.38 -2.58 -13.92
CA ASP A 397 -31.75 -2.24 -14.29
C ASP A 397 -32.55 -1.59 -13.14
N TYR A 398 -31.91 -0.64 -12.40
CA TYR A 398 -32.61 0.03 -11.32
C TYR A 398 -33.85 0.81 -11.85
N ARG A 399 -34.93 0.69 -11.14
CA ARG A 399 -36.20 1.39 -11.45
C ARG A 399 -36.42 2.61 -10.57
N CYS A 400 -35.81 2.63 -9.38
CA CYS A 400 -35.81 3.78 -8.49
C CYS A 400 -34.60 3.78 -7.56
N ILE A 401 -34.29 4.96 -7.05
CA ILE A 401 -33.25 5.18 -6.02
C ILE A 401 -33.95 5.73 -4.77
N ILE A 402 -33.80 5.04 -3.64
CA ILE A 402 -34.19 5.55 -2.34
C ILE A 402 -32.99 6.19 -1.71
N ASN A 403 -32.94 7.52 -1.73
CA ASN A 403 -31.81 8.28 -1.21
C ASN A 403 -32.01 8.65 0.26
N HIS A 404 -31.31 7.96 1.15
CA HIS A 404 -31.23 8.26 2.58
C HIS A 404 -29.85 8.82 2.98
N SER A 405 -28.94 9.00 2.01
CA SER A 405 -27.57 9.50 2.28
C SER A 405 -27.55 10.98 2.66
N GLY A 406 -28.44 11.77 2.11
CA GLY A 406 -28.51 13.22 2.27
C GLY A 406 -27.61 14.00 1.30
N ILE A 407 -27.03 13.31 0.30
CA ILE A 407 -26.30 13.94 -0.80
C ILE A 407 -27.28 14.19 -1.93
N ASP A 408 -27.23 15.37 -2.51
CA ASP A 408 -27.93 15.68 -3.75
C ASP A 408 -27.21 15.01 -4.92
N LEU A 409 -27.94 14.10 -5.60
CA LEU A 409 -27.36 13.29 -6.67
C LEU A 409 -27.36 14.01 -8.02
N ASN A 410 -28.26 14.98 -8.23
CA ASN A 410 -28.47 15.65 -9.52
C ASN A 410 -28.72 14.66 -10.69
N ILE A 411 -29.55 13.65 -10.47
CA ILE A 411 -29.86 12.59 -11.43
C ILE A 411 -31.34 12.74 -11.85
N ASP A 412 -31.55 12.90 -13.15
CA ASP A 412 -32.89 13.06 -13.75
C ASP A 412 -33.34 11.83 -14.58
N THR A 413 -32.46 10.84 -14.75
CA THR A 413 -32.69 9.67 -15.62
C THR A 413 -33.55 8.58 -14.96
N ILE A 414 -33.68 8.63 -13.64
CA ILE A 414 -34.39 7.64 -12.82
C ILE A 414 -35.08 8.35 -11.65
N GLU A 415 -36.18 7.77 -11.15
CA GLU A 415 -36.83 8.29 -9.95
C GLU A 415 -35.95 8.25 -8.72
N VAL A 416 -35.73 9.40 -8.07
CA VAL A 416 -34.96 9.54 -6.82
C VAL A 416 -35.90 10.01 -5.70
N ILE A 417 -36.04 9.18 -4.66
CA ILE A 417 -36.89 9.47 -3.49
C ILE A 417 -36.00 9.91 -2.34
N ASP A 418 -35.93 11.22 -2.04
CA ASP A 418 -35.26 11.74 -0.84
C ASP A 418 -36.06 11.45 0.42
N THR A 419 -35.51 10.64 1.30
CA THR A 419 -36.14 10.24 2.56
C THR A 419 -35.68 11.07 3.75
N ARG A 420 -34.61 11.88 3.60
CA ARG A 420 -34.13 12.76 4.68
C ARG A 420 -34.86 14.10 4.70
N GLN A 421 -35.04 14.73 3.56
CA GLN A 421 -35.65 16.07 3.44
C GLN A 421 -34.99 17.08 4.42
N GLY A 422 -33.65 17.08 4.46
CA GLY A 422 -32.86 17.96 5.35
C GLY A 422 -32.76 17.53 6.82
N GLU A 423 -33.48 16.49 7.25
CA GLU A 423 -33.41 15.99 8.62
C GLU A 423 -32.19 15.05 8.84
N SER A 424 -31.86 14.81 10.11
CA SER A 424 -30.88 13.78 10.49
C SER A 424 -31.34 12.39 10.01
N SER A 425 -30.43 11.59 9.46
CA SER A 425 -30.73 10.23 8.98
C SER A 425 -31.30 9.30 10.06
N GLY A 426 -31.02 9.57 11.34
CA GLY A 426 -31.56 8.80 12.46
C GLY A 426 -32.83 9.35 13.07
N SER A 427 -33.42 10.45 12.52
CA SER A 427 -34.66 11.02 13.03
C SER A 427 -35.83 10.07 12.79
N ARG A 428 -36.85 10.18 13.65
CA ARG A 428 -38.05 9.34 13.54
C ARG A 428 -38.78 9.53 12.19
N ASN A 429 -38.84 10.77 11.74
CA ASN A 429 -39.54 11.09 10.47
C ASN A 429 -38.77 10.57 9.25
N ALA A 430 -37.44 10.78 9.21
CA ALA A 430 -36.60 10.27 8.12
C ALA A 430 -36.62 8.73 8.04
N LEU A 431 -36.57 8.05 9.19
CA LEU A 431 -36.70 6.58 9.24
C LEU A 431 -38.10 6.11 8.81
N GLN A 432 -39.17 6.86 9.16
CA GLN A 432 -40.51 6.53 8.70
C GLN A 432 -40.61 6.69 7.18
N ARG A 433 -40.11 7.80 6.62
CA ARG A 433 -40.09 8.01 5.15
C ARG A 433 -39.28 6.92 4.43
N LEU A 434 -38.17 6.47 5.02
CA LEU A 434 -37.42 5.33 4.49
C LEU A 434 -38.27 4.05 4.46
N THR A 435 -38.99 3.77 5.55
CA THR A 435 -39.87 2.60 5.62
C THR A 435 -41.00 2.69 4.58
N ASP A 436 -41.62 3.86 4.41
CA ASP A 436 -42.71 4.09 3.47
C ASP A 436 -42.22 3.97 2.02
N ALA A 437 -41.06 4.55 1.68
CA ALA A 437 -40.46 4.43 0.35
C ALA A 437 -40.11 2.98 -0.02
N VAL A 438 -39.54 2.20 0.92
CA VAL A 438 -39.31 0.78 0.69
C VAL A 438 -40.60 0.00 0.60
N GLY A 439 -41.64 0.37 1.38
CA GLY A 439 -42.97 -0.20 1.31
C GLY A 439 -43.60 0.00 -0.07
N HIS A 440 -43.47 1.19 -0.63
CA HIS A 440 -43.91 1.51 -1.99
C HIS A 440 -43.13 0.69 -3.03
N ALA A 441 -41.80 0.68 -2.96
CA ALA A 441 -40.95 -0.09 -3.88
C ALA A 441 -41.24 -1.61 -3.84
N LYS A 442 -41.62 -2.16 -2.68
CA LYS A 442 -42.07 -3.57 -2.58
C LYS A 442 -43.33 -3.86 -3.42
N GLN A 443 -44.25 -2.93 -3.46
CA GLN A 443 -45.51 -3.09 -4.22
C GLN A 443 -45.29 -2.87 -5.70
N THR A 444 -44.51 -1.86 -6.08
CA THR A 444 -44.31 -1.45 -7.47
C THR A 444 -43.24 -2.24 -8.21
N HIS A 445 -42.20 -2.70 -7.52
CA HIS A 445 -41.04 -3.35 -8.11
C HIS A 445 -40.83 -4.80 -7.66
N GLU A 446 -41.85 -5.42 -7.04
CA GLU A 446 -41.86 -6.83 -6.63
C GLU A 446 -40.62 -7.26 -5.80
N LEU A 447 -40.16 -6.43 -4.86
CA LEU A 447 -39.01 -6.76 -4.02
C LEU A 447 -39.27 -8.00 -3.17
N ARG A 448 -38.46 -9.03 -3.35
CA ARG A 448 -38.61 -10.30 -2.64
C ARG A 448 -37.56 -10.43 -1.54
N ARG A 449 -38.00 -10.88 -0.37
CA ARG A 449 -37.07 -11.21 0.70
C ARG A 449 -36.25 -12.45 0.32
N ARG A 450 -34.96 -12.36 0.47
CA ARG A 450 -34.01 -13.40 0.08
C ARG A 450 -33.67 -14.31 1.27
N LYS A 451 -33.43 -15.59 1.03
CA LYS A 451 -32.98 -16.55 2.06
C LYS A 451 -31.55 -16.22 2.50
N GLY A 452 -31.23 -16.44 3.79
CA GLY A 452 -29.91 -16.13 4.33
C GLY A 452 -28.76 -16.86 3.64
N GLU A 453 -28.99 -18.07 3.15
CA GLU A 453 -27.99 -18.83 2.38
C GLU A 453 -27.65 -18.14 1.05
N VAL A 454 -28.65 -17.63 0.35
CA VAL A 454 -28.45 -16.86 -0.90
C VAL A 454 -27.68 -15.58 -0.61
N VAL A 455 -28.09 -14.84 0.41
CA VAL A 455 -27.41 -13.57 0.80
C VAL A 455 -25.94 -13.82 1.13
N ASN A 456 -25.63 -14.90 1.86
CA ASN A 456 -24.24 -15.24 2.17
C ASN A 456 -23.44 -15.66 0.93
N MET A 457 -24.05 -16.47 0.04
CA MET A 457 -23.39 -16.87 -1.20
C MET A 457 -23.05 -15.67 -2.07
N ASP A 458 -24.00 -14.76 -2.26
CA ASP A 458 -23.79 -13.56 -3.06
C ASP A 458 -22.71 -12.66 -2.48
N ARG A 459 -22.68 -12.49 -1.15
CA ARG A 459 -21.61 -11.78 -0.47
C ARG A 459 -20.25 -12.39 -0.83
N PHE A 460 -20.08 -13.69 -0.71
CA PHE A 460 -18.79 -14.33 -1.00
C PHE A 460 -18.44 -14.34 -2.48
N ARG A 461 -19.42 -14.36 -3.36
CA ARG A 461 -19.21 -14.15 -4.80
C ARG A 461 -18.71 -12.73 -5.09
N SER A 462 -19.33 -11.71 -4.51
CA SER A 462 -18.88 -10.32 -4.66
C SER A 462 -17.46 -10.13 -4.10
N ILE A 463 -17.18 -10.70 -2.91
CA ILE A 463 -15.84 -10.68 -2.32
C ILE A 463 -14.82 -11.38 -3.23
N SER A 464 -15.16 -12.54 -3.78
CA SER A 464 -14.26 -13.28 -4.68
C SER A 464 -13.99 -12.51 -5.98
N ARG A 465 -15.01 -11.89 -6.56
CA ARG A 465 -14.85 -11.00 -7.73
C ARG A 465 -13.96 -9.79 -7.41
N TYR A 466 -14.11 -9.21 -6.25
CA TYR A 466 -13.25 -8.11 -5.82
C TYR A 466 -11.79 -8.56 -5.64
N LEU A 467 -11.55 -9.68 -4.96
CA LEU A 467 -10.19 -10.14 -4.63
C LEU A 467 -9.47 -10.79 -5.81
N TYR A 468 -10.20 -11.55 -6.63
CA TYR A 468 -9.62 -12.44 -7.64
C TYR A 468 -10.17 -12.22 -9.05
N ASN A 469 -11.04 -11.24 -9.22
CA ASN A 469 -11.75 -10.97 -10.49
C ASN A 469 -12.53 -12.20 -11.03
N ASN A 470 -12.81 -13.17 -10.16
CA ASN A 470 -13.46 -14.44 -10.51
C ASN A 470 -14.18 -15.03 -9.30
N ASP A 471 -15.35 -15.61 -9.49
CA ASP A 471 -16.15 -16.28 -8.45
C ASP A 471 -16.57 -17.72 -8.82
N ALA A 472 -16.12 -18.24 -9.96
CA ALA A 472 -16.54 -19.54 -10.49
C ALA A 472 -16.17 -20.71 -9.56
N TRP A 473 -15.08 -20.60 -8.77
CA TRP A 473 -14.70 -21.62 -7.79
C TRP A 473 -15.74 -21.85 -6.69
N LEU A 474 -16.64 -20.86 -6.46
CA LEU A 474 -17.76 -20.95 -5.52
C LEU A 474 -18.99 -21.69 -6.10
N GLU A 475 -18.93 -22.12 -7.34
CA GLU A 475 -20.01 -22.88 -7.95
C GLU A 475 -20.23 -24.22 -7.26
N ASN A 476 -21.50 -24.53 -6.95
CA ASN A 476 -21.91 -25.72 -6.19
C ASN A 476 -21.38 -25.79 -4.74
N CYS A 477 -20.88 -24.67 -4.20
CA CYS A 477 -20.46 -24.59 -2.81
C CYS A 477 -21.63 -24.36 -1.85
N ARG A 478 -21.45 -24.78 -0.61
CA ARG A 478 -22.34 -24.48 0.51
C ARG A 478 -21.61 -23.63 1.54
N ILE A 479 -22.31 -22.64 2.10
CA ILE A 479 -21.76 -21.75 3.12
C ILE A 479 -22.41 -22.09 4.45
N ARG A 480 -21.61 -22.40 5.44
CA ARG A 480 -22.02 -22.69 6.81
C ARG A 480 -21.33 -21.79 7.81
N GLY A 481 -21.98 -21.56 8.92
CA GLY A 481 -21.41 -20.76 10.01
C GLY A 481 -22.15 -19.45 10.22
N LYS A 482 -21.56 -18.62 11.05
CA LYS A 482 -22.05 -17.29 11.44
C LYS A 482 -20.86 -16.40 11.81
N PRO A 483 -21.01 -15.07 11.82
CA PRO A 483 -19.94 -14.21 12.29
C PRO A 483 -19.35 -14.68 13.63
N PRO A 484 -18.05 -14.64 13.82
CA PRO A 484 -17.03 -14.09 12.91
C PRO A 484 -16.47 -15.08 11.86
N ARG A 485 -16.97 -16.32 11.80
CA ARG A 485 -16.38 -17.39 11.00
C ARG A 485 -17.40 -18.06 10.08
N TRP A 486 -17.08 -18.17 8.78
CA TRP A 486 -17.82 -18.99 7.81
C TRP A 486 -16.93 -20.05 7.20
N LYS A 487 -17.54 -21.18 6.90
CA LYS A 487 -16.95 -22.33 6.26
C LYS A 487 -17.55 -22.49 4.87
N ILE A 488 -16.72 -22.62 3.87
CA ILE A 488 -17.12 -22.87 2.49
C ILE A 488 -16.80 -24.32 2.17
N GLU A 489 -17.82 -25.07 1.77
CA GLU A 489 -17.75 -26.51 1.50
C GLU A 489 -18.17 -26.79 0.05
N LYS A 490 -17.44 -27.68 -0.61
CA LYS A 490 -17.78 -28.25 -1.92
C LYS A 490 -17.78 -29.77 -1.77
N GLU A 491 -18.86 -30.44 -2.21
CA GLU A 491 -19.01 -31.91 -2.12
C GLU A 491 -18.79 -32.50 -0.71
N GLY A 492 -19.10 -31.75 0.33
CA GLY A 492 -18.91 -32.15 1.72
C GLY A 492 -17.54 -31.85 2.32
N GLU A 493 -16.57 -31.45 1.51
CA GLU A 493 -15.22 -31.10 1.92
C GLU A 493 -15.07 -29.59 2.14
N GLN A 494 -14.34 -29.21 3.18
CA GLN A 494 -14.00 -27.81 3.40
C GLN A 494 -12.94 -27.36 2.39
N ILE A 495 -13.26 -26.33 1.60
CA ILE A 495 -12.33 -25.72 0.66
C ILE A 495 -11.79 -24.37 1.15
N ALA A 496 -12.59 -23.59 1.89
CA ALA A 496 -12.13 -22.33 2.43
C ALA A 496 -12.79 -21.97 3.76
N LEU A 497 -12.15 -21.06 4.47
CA LEU A 497 -12.67 -20.33 5.63
C LEU A 497 -12.66 -18.84 5.34
N TRP A 498 -13.68 -18.14 5.81
CA TRP A 498 -13.72 -16.69 5.86
C TRP A 498 -13.82 -16.20 7.30
N PHE A 499 -12.96 -15.25 7.62
CA PHE A 499 -13.04 -14.49 8.87
C PHE A 499 -13.10 -13.02 8.50
N TYR A 500 -14.05 -12.27 9.06
CA TYR A 500 -14.18 -10.85 8.73
C TYR A 500 -13.02 -9.99 9.27
N ASP A 501 -12.16 -10.58 10.10
CA ASP A 501 -10.94 -9.98 10.63
C ASP A 501 -9.68 -10.38 9.83
N ARG A 502 -9.83 -10.90 8.62
CA ARG A 502 -8.75 -11.26 7.72
C ARG A 502 -8.95 -10.67 6.33
N ALA A 503 -7.85 -10.39 5.66
CA ALA A 503 -7.88 -9.73 4.36
C ALA A 503 -8.45 -10.59 3.20
N GLY A 504 -8.65 -11.89 3.40
CA GLY A 504 -9.09 -12.79 2.34
C GLY A 504 -9.55 -14.16 2.81
N PHE A 505 -9.79 -15.05 1.86
CA PHE A 505 -10.13 -16.44 2.15
C PHE A 505 -8.91 -17.23 2.61
N SER A 506 -9.09 -18.06 3.64
CA SER A 506 -8.10 -19.04 4.05
C SER A 506 -8.41 -20.38 3.37
N PHE A 507 -7.72 -20.69 2.29
CA PHE A 507 -7.93 -21.91 1.50
C PHE A 507 -7.35 -23.15 2.18
N SER A 508 -8.03 -24.28 2.03
CA SER A 508 -7.54 -25.61 2.42
C SER A 508 -6.85 -26.30 1.23
N LYS A 509 -6.21 -27.44 1.46
CA LYS A 509 -5.62 -28.26 0.38
C LYS A 509 -6.66 -28.68 -0.66
N ASN A 510 -7.91 -28.90 -0.25
CA ASN A 510 -9.00 -29.32 -1.13
C ASN A 510 -9.46 -28.20 -2.10
N ALA A 511 -8.99 -26.96 -1.87
CA ALA A 511 -9.25 -25.84 -2.77
C ALA A 511 -8.33 -25.82 -3.99
N ILE A 512 -7.20 -26.52 -3.98
CA ILE A 512 -6.17 -26.42 -5.02
C ILE A 512 -6.76 -26.71 -6.41
N SER A 513 -7.46 -27.85 -6.59
CA SER A 513 -8.08 -28.19 -7.87
C SER A 513 -9.08 -27.15 -8.36
N PRO A 514 -10.13 -26.78 -7.58
CA PRO A 514 -11.09 -25.80 -8.07
C PRO A 514 -10.48 -24.41 -8.30
N LEU A 515 -9.48 -23.98 -7.53
CA LEU A 515 -8.80 -22.71 -7.77
C LEU A 515 -7.98 -22.74 -9.07
N TYR A 516 -7.26 -23.84 -9.31
CA TYR A 516 -6.46 -24.02 -10.51
C TYR A 516 -7.32 -24.16 -11.77
N GLU A 517 -8.38 -24.97 -11.73
CA GLU A 517 -9.34 -25.15 -12.83
C GLU A 517 -9.98 -23.83 -13.26
N HIS A 518 -10.31 -22.96 -12.31
CA HIS A 518 -10.92 -21.67 -12.55
C HIS A 518 -9.91 -20.51 -12.71
N LYS A 519 -8.60 -20.83 -12.78
CA LYS A 519 -7.52 -19.84 -12.96
C LYS A 519 -7.56 -18.67 -11.96
N ILE A 520 -7.77 -19.00 -10.71
CA ILE A 520 -7.72 -18.00 -9.64
C ILE A 520 -6.26 -17.62 -9.39
N LEU A 521 -5.91 -16.38 -9.68
CA LEU A 521 -4.56 -15.84 -9.53
C LEU A 521 -4.36 -15.19 -8.15
N PRO A 522 -3.11 -15.08 -7.66
CA PRO A 522 -1.86 -15.56 -8.29
C PRO A 522 -1.63 -17.06 -8.11
N VAL A 523 -0.97 -17.68 -9.08
CA VAL A 523 -0.50 -19.08 -9.02
C VAL A 523 1.01 -19.08 -9.09
N VAL A 524 1.65 -19.77 -8.15
CA VAL A 524 3.11 -19.93 -8.12
C VAL A 524 3.46 -21.38 -8.45
N HIS A 525 4.27 -21.58 -9.47
CA HIS A 525 4.82 -22.88 -9.85
C HIS A 525 6.16 -23.09 -9.14
N LEU A 526 6.27 -24.16 -8.41
CA LEU A 526 7.53 -24.55 -7.75
C LEU A 526 8.36 -25.42 -8.70
N LYS A 527 9.68 -25.32 -8.62
CA LYS A 527 10.60 -26.21 -9.32
C LYS A 527 10.27 -27.67 -8.98
N PRO A 528 10.33 -28.60 -9.95
CA PRO A 528 10.05 -30.00 -9.72
C PRO A 528 11.01 -30.58 -8.64
N ASP A 529 10.52 -31.58 -7.92
CA ASP A 529 11.27 -32.32 -6.89
C ASP A 529 11.73 -31.53 -5.66
N ILE A 530 11.24 -30.31 -5.46
CA ILE A 530 11.53 -29.53 -4.25
C ILE A 530 10.59 -29.93 -3.11
N LYS A 531 11.16 -30.46 -2.05
CA LYS A 531 10.47 -30.61 -0.75
C LYS A 531 10.53 -29.27 -0.01
N TRP A 532 9.52 -28.42 -0.27
CA TRP A 532 9.44 -27.13 0.37
C TRP A 532 8.91 -27.22 1.81
N LYS A 533 9.58 -26.48 2.69
CA LYS A 533 9.16 -26.29 4.08
C LYS A 533 9.55 -24.89 4.54
N GLY A 534 8.58 -24.12 4.96
CA GLY A 534 8.77 -22.72 5.38
C GLY A 534 8.25 -21.72 4.34
N ASP A 535 8.87 -20.54 4.25
CA ASP A 535 8.41 -19.47 3.38
C ASP A 535 8.86 -19.65 1.93
N LEU A 536 8.05 -19.17 1.00
CA LEU A 536 8.40 -19.12 -0.41
C LEU A 536 9.58 -18.16 -0.63
N HIS A 537 10.53 -18.57 -1.46
CA HIS A 537 11.64 -17.74 -1.91
C HIS A 537 11.92 -17.98 -3.39
N LEU A 538 12.50 -16.99 -4.07
CA LEU A 538 12.71 -17.03 -5.52
C LEU A 538 13.51 -18.26 -5.98
N GLY A 539 14.42 -18.79 -5.16
CA GLY A 539 15.22 -19.96 -5.51
C GLY A 539 14.45 -21.27 -5.71
N ILE A 540 13.19 -21.35 -5.24
CA ILE A 540 12.32 -22.53 -5.41
C ILE A 540 11.16 -22.30 -6.36
N ILE A 541 11.00 -21.09 -6.87
CA ILE A 541 9.94 -20.72 -7.82
C ILE A 541 10.44 -20.96 -9.22
N GLU A 542 9.61 -21.62 -10.06
CA GLU A 542 9.86 -21.82 -11.47
C GLU A 542 9.18 -20.73 -12.31
N ALA A 543 7.92 -20.43 -11.98
CA ALA A 543 7.12 -19.41 -12.65
C ALA A 543 6.02 -18.86 -11.73
N TYR A 544 5.52 -17.64 -12.03
CA TYR A 544 4.41 -17.02 -11.30
C TYR A 544 3.55 -16.16 -12.23
#